data_c0b9061b694d667e87ade56a53b3a7f6
#
_entry.id   c0b9061b694d667e87ade56a53b3a7f6
#
_cell.length_a   1.000
_cell.length_b   1.000
_cell.length_c   1.000
_cell.angle_alpha   90.00
_cell.angle_beta   90.00
_cell.angle_gamma   90.00
#
_symmetry.space_group_name_H-M   'P 1'
#
loop_
_entity.id
_entity.type
_entity.pdbx_description
1 polymer ?
#
loop_
_entity_poly.entity_id
_entity_poly.type
_entity_poly.pdbx_seq_one_letter_code
_entity_poly.pdbx_strand_id
1 'polypeptide(L)'
;GDCGGYGTVLSHRRGTQSNVTVPESMEKLHLDLPVPLNRLSAMFMPGAFSPIAVADDDCTLATVRTDPATGKVTQGVRIPNSAAALRVLRATGPLAATSANRSGDESAQTVDEAVQALGDAVDLYLDGGATPGHVASTVVAADPHGRDGIAILREGVIHEPVIRKALTLNGGALGV
;
A
#
# COMPACT_ATOMS: atom_id res chain seq x y z
N GLY A 1 -6.65 6.03 20.41
CA GLY A 1 -7.78 5.59 19.61
C GLY A 1 -7.31 4.49 18.68
N ASP A 2 -7.73 3.27 18.94
CA ASP A 2 -7.38 2.08 18.13
C ASP A 2 -7.95 2.22 16.73
N CYS A 3 -7.09 2.21 15.77
CA CYS A 3 -7.46 2.21 14.35
C CYS A 3 -7.53 0.77 13.85
N GLY A 4 -8.73 0.39 13.59
CA GLY A 4 -9.30 -0.71 12.89
C GLY A 4 -8.44 -1.78 12.23
N GLY A 5 -8.88 -3.02 12.45
CA GLY A 5 -8.36 -4.19 11.78
C GLY A 5 -8.49 -4.12 10.26
N TYR A 6 -7.54 -4.70 9.58
CA TYR A 6 -7.58 -4.88 8.13
C TYR A 6 -7.79 -6.36 7.83
N GLY A 7 -8.87 -6.68 7.13
CA GLY A 7 -9.00 -7.97 6.48
C GLY A 7 -8.05 -8.01 5.29
N THR A 8 -6.99 -8.81 5.36
CA THR A 8 -6.07 -9.02 4.25
C THR A 8 -6.09 -10.48 3.87
N VAL A 9 -6.40 -10.77 2.62
CA VAL A 9 -6.33 -12.09 2.03
C VAL A 9 -5.07 -12.19 1.19
N LEU A 10 -4.30 -13.22 1.40
CA LEU A 10 -3.17 -13.57 0.56
C LEU A 10 -3.67 -14.36 -0.65
N SER A 11 -3.57 -13.78 -1.84
CA SER A 11 -4.01 -14.42 -3.08
C SER A 11 -2.91 -14.43 -4.12
N HIS A 12 -2.77 -15.56 -4.80
CA HIS A 12 -1.78 -15.80 -5.86
C HIS A 12 -2.31 -15.41 -7.26
N ARG A 13 -3.13 -14.37 -7.39
CA ARG A 13 -3.69 -13.95 -8.68
C ARG A 13 -3.18 -12.60 -9.16
N ARG A 14 -3.00 -12.51 -10.49
CA ARG A 14 -2.54 -11.34 -11.24
C ARG A 14 -3.55 -10.18 -11.14
N GLY A 15 -3.33 -9.29 -10.22
CA GLY A 15 -4.02 -8.00 -10.07
C GLY A 15 -3.02 -6.94 -9.63
N THR A 16 -3.43 -5.70 -9.43
CA THR A 16 -2.58 -4.66 -8.84
C THR A 16 -2.32 -5.04 -7.38
N GLN A 17 -1.26 -5.80 -7.15
CA GLN A 17 -0.88 -6.25 -5.81
C GLN A 17 0.06 -5.23 -5.20
N SER A 18 -0.29 -4.75 -4.02
CA SER A 18 0.64 -4.01 -3.17
C SER A 18 1.40 -4.99 -2.29
N ASN A 19 2.67 -4.75 -2.07
CA ASN A 19 3.43 -5.45 -1.06
C ASN A 19 3.21 -4.77 0.28
N VAL A 20 2.74 -5.51 1.27
CA VAL A 20 2.60 -5.02 2.65
C VAL A 20 3.82 -5.43 3.45
N THR A 21 4.38 -4.48 4.19
CA THR A 21 5.59 -4.69 4.97
C THR A 21 5.58 -3.86 6.27
N VAL A 22 6.63 -3.99 7.04
CA VAL A 22 6.90 -3.18 8.24
C VAL A 22 7.93 -2.09 7.93
N PRO A 23 7.95 -0.98 8.67
CA PRO A 23 8.88 0.14 8.41
C PRO A 23 10.34 -0.30 8.37
N GLU A 24 10.73 -1.14 9.29
CA GLU A 24 12.10 -1.64 9.45
C GLU A 24 12.59 -2.55 8.31
N SER A 25 11.70 -3.02 7.44
CA SER A 25 12.05 -3.90 6.32
C SER A 25 12.21 -3.18 4.99
N MET A 26 11.83 -1.91 4.88
CA MET A 26 11.82 -1.19 3.59
C MET A 26 13.20 -1.16 2.92
N GLU A 27 14.24 -0.86 3.67
CA GLU A 27 15.61 -0.81 3.15
C GLU A 27 16.09 -2.19 2.68
N LYS A 28 15.77 -3.25 3.43
CA LYS A 28 16.16 -4.63 3.11
C LYS A 28 15.47 -5.19 1.87
N LEU A 29 14.38 -4.57 1.41
CA LEU A 29 13.65 -4.99 0.23
C LEU A 29 14.23 -4.40 -1.06
N HIS A 30 15.26 -3.58 -0.97
CA HIS A 30 15.86 -2.92 -2.13
C HIS A 30 14.85 -2.09 -2.92
N LEU A 31 14.03 -1.32 -2.16
CA LEU A 31 13.02 -0.43 -2.68
C LEU A 31 13.36 1.01 -2.32
N ASP A 32 13.42 1.85 -3.33
CA ASP A 32 13.61 3.29 -3.18
C ASP A 32 12.29 4.05 -3.38
N LEU A 33 12.08 5.06 -2.54
CA LEU A 33 10.94 5.97 -2.66
C LEU A 33 11.42 7.27 -3.29
N PRO A 34 11.22 7.45 -4.61
CA PRO A 34 11.68 8.66 -5.30
C PRO A 34 10.95 9.90 -4.77
N VAL A 35 11.61 11.05 -4.86
CA VAL A 35 11.02 12.35 -4.53
C VAL A 35 9.82 12.61 -5.47
N PRO A 36 8.67 13.10 -4.95
CA PRO A 36 8.38 13.50 -3.58
C PRO A 36 7.76 12.40 -2.72
N LEU A 37 7.70 11.16 -3.18
CA LEU A 37 7.05 10.04 -2.48
C LEU A 37 7.69 9.75 -1.12
N ASN A 38 8.99 9.91 -0.97
CA ASN A 38 9.69 9.75 0.31
C ASN A 38 9.11 10.68 1.40
N ARG A 39 8.81 11.94 1.04
CA ARG A 39 8.20 12.92 1.97
C ARG A 39 6.75 12.58 2.29
N LEU A 40 5.96 12.21 1.28
CA LEU A 40 4.58 11.78 1.47
C LEU A 40 4.49 10.53 2.33
N SER A 41 5.39 9.58 2.11
CA SER A 41 5.45 8.35 2.90
C SER A 41 5.75 8.60 4.36
N ALA A 42 6.65 9.55 4.67
CA ALA A 42 6.94 9.95 6.05
C ALA A 42 5.72 10.57 6.76
N MET A 43 4.79 11.17 6.00
CA MET A 43 3.58 11.79 6.55
C MET A 43 2.40 10.82 6.67
N PHE A 44 2.23 9.92 5.71
CA PHE A 44 1.03 9.09 5.57
C PHE A 44 1.23 7.61 5.87
N MET A 45 2.46 7.14 6.08
CA MET A 45 2.72 5.77 6.53
C MET A 45 3.19 5.77 7.99
N PRO A 46 2.76 4.80 8.79
CA PRO A 46 1.80 3.73 8.50
C PRO A 46 0.39 4.24 8.23
N GLY A 47 -0.31 3.66 7.25
CA GLY A 47 -1.69 4.09 6.96
C GLY A 47 -2.20 3.66 5.58
N ALA A 48 -3.24 4.37 5.14
CA ALA A 48 -3.94 4.10 3.88
C ALA A 48 -3.26 4.77 2.67
N PHE A 49 -1.95 4.77 2.64
CA PHE A 49 -1.11 5.32 1.58
C PHE A 49 -0.24 4.21 0.96
N SER A 50 -0.24 4.13 -0.35
CA SER A 50 0.51 3.12 -1.12
C SER A 50 1.34 3.79 -2.21
N PRO A 51 2.57 4.20 -1.90
CA PRO A 51 3.49 4.73 -2.91
C PRO A 51 3.99 3.63 -3.84
N ILE A 52 4.29 4.01 -5.07
CA ILE A 52 4.99 3.16 -6.03
C ILE A 52 6.49 3.38 -5.86
N ALA A 53 7.15 2.42 -5.23
CA ALA A 53 8.59 2.41 -5.07
C ALA A 53 9.29 1.91 -6.34
N VAL A 54 10.54 2.30 -6.52
CA VAL A 54 11.43 1.77 -7.55
C VAL A 54 12.28 0.66 -6.92
N ALA A 55 12.31 -0.49 -7.58
CA ALA A 55 13.13 -1.62 -7.17
C ALA A 55 14.50 -1.56 -7.88
N ASP A 56 15.56 -1.84 -7.16
CA ASP A 56 16.87 -2.07 -7.74
C ASP A 56 17.06 -3.54 -8.18
N ASP A 57 18.22 -3.84 -8.75
CA ASP A 57 18.51 -5.17 -9.31
C ASP A 57 18.61 -6.27 -8.24
N ASP A 58 18.81 -5.91 -6.97
CA ASP A 58 18.90 -6.85 -5.84
C ASP A 58 17.53 -7.12 -5.20
N CYS A 59 16.47 -6.48 -5.68
CA CYS A 59 15.11 -6.70 -5.19
C CYS A 59 14.60 -8.10 -5.59
N THR A 60 14.26 -8.91 -4.59
CA THR A 60 13.80 -10.29 -4.78
C THR A 60 12.29 -10.47 -4.72
N LEU A 61 11.52 -9.39 -4.65
CA LEU A 61 10.07 -9.46 -4.58
C LEU A 61 9.47 -9.98 -5.89
N ALA A 62 8.63 -11.00 -5.79
CA ALA A 62 7.98 -11.62 -6.96
C ALA A 62 6.86 -10.77 -7.59
N THR A 63 6.45 -9.69 -6.93
CA THR A 63 5.33 -8.82 -7.35
C THR A 63 5.76 -7.55 -8.06
N VAL A 64 7.06 -7.36 -8.28
CA VAL A 64 7.60 -6.22 -9.04
C VAL A 64 7.10 -6.22 -10.48
N ARG A 65 6.99 -5.04 -11.07
CA ARG A 65 6.54 -4.84 -12.44
C ARG A 65 7.43 -3.83 -13.15
N THR A 66 7.68 -4.07 -14.43
CA THR A 66 8.32 -3.06 -15.27
C THR A 66 7.26 -2.05 -15.72
N ASP A 67 7.49 -0.80 -15.42
CA ASP A 67 6.69 0.31 -15.94
C ASP A 67 7.00 0.50 -17.42
N PRO A 68 6.02 0.32 -18.32
CA PRO A 68 6.27 0.42 -19.77
C PRO A 68 6.64 1.85 -20.20
N ALA A 69 6.25 2.87 -19.46
CA ALA A 69 6.54 4.26 -19.80
C ALA A 69 7.98 4.66 -19.46
N THR A 70 8.54 4.12 -18.39
CA THR A 70 9.87 4.50 -17.89
C THR A 70 10.92 3.41 -17.99
N GLY A 71 10.51 2.15 -18.22
CA GLY A 71 11.38 0.98 -18.15
C GLY A 71 11.86 0.61 -16.75
N LYS A 72 11.45 1.35 -15.72
CA LYS A 72 11.83 1.07 -14.33
C LYS A 72 11.06 -0.10 -13.76
N VAL A 73 11.72 -0.89 -12.94
CA VAL A 73 11.08 -1.93 -12.14
C VAL A 73 10.45 -1.27 -10.90
N THR A 74 9.17 -1.50 -10.68
CA THR A 74 8.40 -0.82 -9.65
C THR A 74 7.62 -1.79 -8.78
N GLN A 75 7.30 -1.35 -7.57
CA GLN A 75 6.52 -2.08 -6.59
C GLN A 75 5.64 -1.14 -5.78
N GLY A 76 4.34 -1.36 -5.78
CA GLY A 76 3.44 -0.73 -4.81
C GLY A 76 3.71 -1.26 -3.40
N VAL A 77 3.91 -0.38 -2.44
CA VAL A 77 4.23 -0.73 -1.06
C VAL A 77 3.23 -0.11 -0.11
N ARG A 78 2.89 -0.81 0.96
CA ARG A 78 2.06 -0.29 2.04
C ARG A 78 2.58 -0.74 3.39
N ILE A 79 2.60 0.18 4.34
CA ILE A 79 2.81 -0.10 5.76
C ILE A 79 1.46 0.12 6.47
N PRO A 80 0.78 -0.95 6.90
CA PRO A 80 -0.54 -0.81 7.51
C PRO A 80 -0.46 -0.20 8.91
N ASN A 81 -1.44 0.62 9.26
CA ASN A 81 -1.61 1.13 10.63
C ASN A 81 -2.50 0.17 11.43
N SER A 82 -2.01 -1.03 11.66
CA SER A 82 -2.71 -2.07 12.42
C SER A 82 -1.70 -2.91 13.19
N ALA A 83 -1.82 -2.91 14.51
CA ALA A 83 -0.95 -3.71 15.38
C ALA A 83 -1.01 -5.21 15.06
N ALA A 84 -2.21 -5.72 14.74
CA ALA A 84 -2.40 -7.12 14.35
C ALA A 84 -1.67 -7.43 13.03
N ALA A 85 -1.86 -6.59 12.00
CA ALA A 85 -1.18 -6.77 10.71
C ALA A 85 0.35 -6.67 10.84
N LEU A 86 0.85 -5.71 11.61
CA LEU A 86 2.29 -5.56 11.84
C LEU A 86 2.90 -6.76 12.58
N ARG A 87 2.17 -7.36 13.55
CA ARG A 87 2.64 -8.61 14.19
C ARG A 87 2.76 -9.75 13.19
N VAL A 88 1.77 -9.93 12.32
CA VAL A 88 1.82 -10.96 11.26
C VAL A 88 3.03 -10.70 10.35
N LEU A 89 3.20 -9.48 9.86
CA LEU A 89 4.28 -9.12 8.95
C LEU A 89 5.68 -9.28 9.57
N ARG A 90 5.82 -9.05 10.88
CA ARG A 90 7.09 -9.33 11.57
C ARG A 90 7.39 -10.82 11.68
N ALA A 91 6.35 -11.66 11.75
CA ALA A 91 6.51 -13.11 11.81
C ALA A 91 6.75 -13.73 10.43
N THR A 92 6.14 -13.20 9.37
CA THR A 92 6.15 -13.79 8.03
C THR A 92 7.12 -13.11 7.06
N GLY A 93 7.52 -11.88 7.35
CA GLY A 93 8.12 -10.98 6.35
C GLY A 93 7.08 -10.30 5.47
N PRO A 94 7.54 -9.62 4.40
CA PRO A 94 6.67 -8.93 3.46
C PRO A 94 5.70 -9.89 2.75
N LEU A 95 4.47 -9.43 2.56
CA LEU A 95 3.41 -10.22 1.94
C LEU A 95 2.80 -9.48 0.75
N ALA A 96 2.50 -10.20 -0.32
CA ALA A 96 1.62 -9.70 -1.37
C ALA A 96 0.20 -9.61 -0.83
N ALA A 97 -0.44 -8.46 -0.98
CA ALA A 97 -1.78 -8.21 -0.44
C ALA A 97 -2.74 -7.74 -1.52
N THR A 98 -3.96 -8.21 -1.42
CA THR A 98 -5.09 -7.75 -2.24
C THR A 98 -6.30 -7.54 -1.33
N SER A 99 -7.35 -6.93 -1.84
CA SER A 99 -8.62 -6.81 -1.12
C SER A 99 -9.28 -8.17 -0.90
N ALA A 100 -9.99 -8.32 0.21
CA ALA A 100 -10.71 -9.53 0.58
C ALA A 100 -12.09 -9.58 -0.08
N ASN A 101 -12.12 -9.82 -1.39
CA ASN A 101 -13.36 -9.89 -2.17
C ASN A 101 -13.16 -10.77 -3.42
N ARG A 102 -14.26 -11.27 -3.98
CA ARG A 102 -14.28 -11.77 -5.36
C ARG A 102 -14.17 -10.59 -6.32
N SER A 103 -13.61 -10.83 -7.49
CA SER A 103 -13.44 -9.77 -8.50
C SER A 103 -14.78 -9.11 -8.84
N GLY A 104 -14.85 -7.78 -8.64
CA GLY A 104 -16.04 -6.98 -8.90
C GLY A 104 -16.96 -6.76 -7.68
N ASP A 105 -16.76 -7.49 -6.60
CA ASP A 105 -17.53 -7.32 -5.37
C ASP A 105 -16.88 -6.30 -4.42
N GLU A 106 -17.64 -5.84 -3.42
CA GLU A 106 -17.11 -5.02 -2.34
C GLU A 106 -16.15 -5.82 -1.45
N SER A 107 -15.17 -5.12 -0.89
CA SER A 107 -14.23 -5.74 0.05
C SER A 107 -14.91 -6.06 1.38
N ALA A 108 -14.67 -7.28 1.89
CA ALA A 108 -15.16 -7.69 3.21
C ALA A 108 -14.58 -6.79 4.31
N GLN A 109 -15.40 -6.45 5.28
CA GLN A 109 -15.02 -5.63 6.43
C GLN A 109 -14.81 -6.43 7.71
N THR A 110 -15.35 -7.65 7.74
CA THR A 110 -15.20 -8.60 8.87
C THR A 110 -14.66 -9.91 8.35
N VAL A 111 -14.13 -10.72 9.27
CA VAL A 111 -13.68 -12.08 8.92
C VAL A 111 -14.85 -12.94 8.45
N ASP A 112 -16.03 -12.79 9.03
CA ASP A 112 -17.23 -13.56 8.64
C ASP A 112 -17.66 -13.23 7.20
N GLU A 113 -17.67 -11.97 6.82
CA GLU A 113 -17.92 -11.55 5.44
C GLU A 113 -16.86 -12.11 4.47
N ALA A 114 -15.58 -12.10 4.88
CA ALA A 114 -14.50 -12.68 4.07
C ALA A 114 -14.68 -14.20 3.89
N VAL A 115 -15.03 -14.92 4.94
CA VAL A 115 -15.32 -16.36 4.88
C VAL A 115 -16.52 -16.64 3.97
N GLN A 116 -17.59 -15.86 4.07
CA GLN A 116 -18.76 -16.00 3.20
C GLN A 116 -18.41 -15.73 1.72
N ALA A 117 -17.57 -14.73 1.44
CA ALA A 117 -17.21 -14.38 0.08
C ALA A 117 -16.21 -15.35 -0.57
N LEU A 118 -15.26 -15.86 0.20
CA LEU A 118 -14.08 -16.57 -0.32
C LEU A 118 -14.05 -18.04 0.05
N GLY A 119 -14.66 -18.46 1.17
CA GLY A 119 -14.78 -19.85 1.59
C GLY A 119 -13.45 -20.59 1.56
N ASP A 120 -13.44 -21.78 0.95
CA ASP A 120 -12.26 -22.66 0.85
C ASP A 120 -11.20 -22.17 -0.16
N ALA A 121 -11.40 -21.03 -0.80
CA ALA A 121 -10.37 -20.40 -1.64
C ALA A 121 -9.24 -19.77 -0.82
N VAL A 122 -9.39 -19.69 0.49
CA VAL A 122 -8.42 -19.15 1.45
C VAL A 122 -8.19 -20.19 2.55
N ASP A 123 -6.93 -20.54 2.77
CA ASP A 123 -6.55 -21.58 3.74
C ASP A 123 -6.62 -21.12 5.19
N LEU A 124 -6.41 -19.81 5.44
CA LEU A 124 -6.35 -19.27 6.79
C LEU A 124 -6.99 -17.89 6.86
N TYR A 125 -7.90 -17.73 7.79
CA TYR A 125 -8.50 -16.45 8.14
C TYR A 125 -8.02 -16.01 9.52
N LEU A 126 -7.53 -14.78 9.60
CA LEU A 126 -7.09 -14.16 10.85
C LEU A 126 -8.06 -13.02 11.20
N ASP A 127 -8.73 -13.13 12.32
CA ASP A 127 -9.64 -12.10 12.81
C ASP A 127 -8.85 -11.00 13.54
N GLY A 128 -8.76 -9.85 12.91
CA GLY A 128 -8.17 -8.64 13.48
C GLY A 128 -9.22 -7.60 13.88
N GLY A 129 -10.50 -7.98 13.89
CA GLY A 129 -11.63 -7.08 14.09
C GLY A 129 -12.14 -6.47 12.78
N ALA A 130 -13.19 -5.67 12.87
CA ALA A 130 -13.78 -5.00 11.72
C ALA A 130 -12.84 -3.94 11.13
N THR A 131 -12.88 -3.78 9.82
CA THR A 131 -12.16 -2.70 9.13
C THR A 131 -12.90 -1.36 9.31
N PRO A 132 -12.20 -0.21 9.23
CA PRO A 132 -12.85 1.10 9.36
C PRO A 132 -13.74 1.48 8.17
N GLY A 133 -13.70 0.71 7.07
CA GLY A 133 -14.52 0.96 5.87
C GLY A 133 -14.03 0.19 4.65
N HIS A 134 -14.83 0.26 3.57
CA HIS A 134 -14.54 -0.41 2.30
C HIS A 134 -13.50 0.31 1.42
N VAL A 135 -13.14 1.55 1.75
CA VAL A 135 -12.31 2.38 0.88
C VAL A 135 -10.85 1.93 0.95
N ALA A 136 -10.29 1.64 -0.20
CA ALA A 136 -8.89 1.20 -0.34
C ALA A 136 -7.90 2.35 -0.07
N SER A 137 -6.61 2.01 0.02
CA SER A 137 -5.54 3.00 0.11
C SER A 137 -5.42 3.84 -1.16
N THR A 138 -4.92 5.06 -1.00
CA THR A 138 -4.58 5.92 -2.14
C THR A 138 -3.23 5.51 -2.70
N VAL A 139 -3.17 5.28 -4.02
CA VAL A 139 -1.97 4.83 -4.73
C VAL A 139 -1.37 5.99 -5.50
N VAL A 140 -0.11 6.29 -5.24
CA VAL A 140 0.60 7.45 -5.81
C VAL A 140 1.94 7.02 -6.39
N ALA A 141 2.20 7.46 -7.62
CA ALA A 141 3.49 7.29 -8.29
C ALA A 141 4.22 8.64 -8.39
N ALA A 142 5.55 8.61 -8.45
CA ALA A 142 6.32 9.76 -8.87
C ALA A 142 6.15 9.96 -10.38
N ASP A 143 5.89 11.19 -10.79
CA ASP A 143 5.78 11.58 -12.20
C ASP A 143 6.43 12.95 -12.40
N PRO A 144 7.62 13.00 -13.01
CA PRO A 144 8.33 14.27 -13.24
C PRO A 144 7.54 15.26 -14.12
N HIS A 145 6.62 14.77 -14.92
CA HIS A 145 5.76 15.58 -15.79
C HIS A 145 4.38 15.84 -15.19
N GLY A 146 4.06 15.17 -14.09
CA GLY A 146 2.82 15.35 -13.35
C GLY A 146 2.80 16.62 -12.51
N ARG A 147 1.60 17.12 -12.21
CA ARG A 147 1.42 18.22 -11.27
C ARG A 147 2.03 17.85 -9.91
N ASP A 148 2.83 18.73 -9.33
CA ASP A 148 3.56 18.55 -8.07
C ASP A 148 4.52 17.34 -8.06
N GLY A 149 4.90 16.83 -9.24
CA GLY A 149 5.82 15.70 -9.40
C GLY A 149 5.21 14.33 -9.11
N ILE A 150 3.88 14.22 -9.10
CA ILE A 150 3.16 12.97 -8.81
C ILE A 150 2.02 12.70 -9.79
N ALA A 151 1.68 11.42 -9.89
CA ALA A 151 0.44 10.93 -10.48
C ALA A 151 -0.33 10.12 -9.43
N ILE A 152 -1.61 10.44 -9.24
CA ILE A 152 -2.50 9.65 -8.38
C ILE A 152 -3.12 8.54 -9.23
N LEU A 153 -2.67 7.31 -9.03
CA LEU A 153 -3.12 6.15 -9.81
C LEU A 153 -4.48 5.63 -9.34
N ARG A 154 -4.78 5.82 -8.06
CA ARG A 154 -6.08 5.51 -7.47
C ARG A 154 -6.30 6.40 -6.25
N GLU A 155 -7.35 7.18 -6.27
CA GLU A 155 -7.79 7.87 -5.06
C GLU A 155 -8.52 6.89 -4.13
N GLY A 156 -8.14 6.90 -2.86
CA GLY A 156 -8.71 6.07 -1.82
C GLY A 156 -9.06 6.89 -0.59
N VAL A 157 -8.77 6.35 0.60
CA VAL A 157 -9.07 7.01 1.90
C VAL A 157 -8.48 8.41 1.99
N ILE A 158 -7.27 8.61 1.48
CA ILE A 158 -6.62 9.93 1.47
C ILE A 158 -6.95 10.60 0.14
N HIS A 159 -7.76 11.67 0.21
CA HIS A 159 -8.19 12.40 -0.98
C HIS A 159 -7.06 13.25 -1.58
N GLU A 160 -7.09 13.41 -2.89
CA GLU A 160 -6.07 14.15 -3.64
C GLU A 160 -5.75 15.53 -3.06
N PRO A 161 -6.72 16.39 -2.66
CA PRO A 161 -6.42 17.70 -2.08
C PRO A 161 -5.54 17.63 -0.83
N VAL A 162 -5.71 16.59 -0.02
CA VAL A 162 -4.89 16.38 1.20
C VAL A 162 -3.44 16.09 0.83
N ILE A 163 -3.22 15.22 -0.16
CA ILE A 163 -1.87 14.87 -0.64
C ILE A 163 -1.19 16.11 -1.24
N ARG A 164 -1.88 16.85 -2.09
CA ARG A 164 -1.33 18.04 -2.72
C ARG A 164 -1.02 19.15 -1.72
N LYS A 165 -1.88 19.35 -0.73
CA LYS A 165 -1.61 20.30 0.37
C LYS A 165 -0.37 19.91 1.17
N ALA A 166 -0.16 18.62 1.43
CA ALA A 166 1.01 18.12 2.12
C ALA A 166 2.32 18.44 1.36
N LEU A 167 2.29 18.37 0.03
CA LEU A 167 3.44 18.73 -0.81
C LEU A 167 3.75 20.24 -0.79
N THR A 168 2.73 21.09 -0.77
CA THR A 168 2.91 22.55 -0.75
C THR A 168 3.41 23.07 0.60
N LEU A 169 2.96 22.52 1.71
CA LEU A 169 3.40 22.92 3.05
C LEU A 169 4.88 22.62 3.31
N ASN A 170 5.44 21.60 2.68
CA ASN A 170 6.86 21.26 2.82
C ASN A 170 7.76 21.91 1.74
N GLY A 171 7.19 22.52 0.72
CA GLY A 171 7.93 23.26 -0.31
C GLY A 171 8.33 24.66 0.10
N GLY A 172 7.73 25.22 1.14
CA GLY A 172 7.99 26.56 1.63
C GLY A 172 9.13 26.71 2.65
N ALA A 173 9.78 25.62 3.05
CA ALA A 173 10.82 25.64 4.09
C ALA A 173 12.27 25.59 3.55
N LEU A 174 12.48 25.72 2.24
CA LEU A 174 13.81 25.80 1.63
C LEU A 174 13.97 27.05 0.76
N GLY A 175 13.52 28.17 1.28
CA GLY A 175 13.71 29.46 0.65
C GLY A 175 14.13 30.50 1.70
N VAL A 176 15.33 30.41 2.23
CA VAL A 176 16.24 31.56 2.59
C VAL A 176 17.65 31.01 2.56
#